data_0e45847cfe981085128abac8de8cc4a0
#
_entry.id   0e45847cfe981085128abac8de8cc4a0
#
_cell.length_a   1.000
_cell.length_b   1.000
_cell.length_c   1.000
_cell.angle_alpha   90.00
_cell.angle_beta   90.00
_cell.angle_gamma   90.00
#
_symmetry.space_group_name_H-M   'P 1'
#
loop_
_entity.id
_entity.type
_entity.pdbx_description
1 polymer ?
#
loop_
_entity_poly.entity_id
_entity_poly.type
_entity_poly.pdbx_seq_one_letter_code
_entity_poly.pdbx_strand_id
1 'polypeptide(L)'
;MNKPKGQSIDGIEDCKVVADAFAKFFERACEPNTIERFEEEESKFKKQFPADRVTTCADDPMKISVQLVDDCISKLKLGKAAGLDLLTSEHIKYSHPCVIGIITKLFNVMLVNEYVPDAFGESVTTPIPKITTGKALESLQNYRGISINPVISKVFELVIIRIYQKFLTSSRYQFGFKKKIACSHAHFLLEKTVDFFLKRGSNVNLCSIDISKAFDKVNRYILFDKLKTKNCPERFILILQCWLSKSTTTVKWNGHFSIPISLSCGVRQGSILAPYLFAIYVDNILCKLHSVNVGCHIHFTNFNSLMYADDLLLLALTLKDLQLMVNICSEELEKIDMRSNAKKSACMRVGDRFHVKLADILINQTPIPWCHEISYLGLVLVAGRKLNYSFHIKKAKYFGAVNSVLGKIGTCNNAGLVLSLMASKCSPILAYNLEALSLPKSTLSHLCYVYSAIYSKLFKTFDKTIIAQCQLQFGYLPLVF
;
A
#
# COMPACT_ATOMS: atom_id res chain seq x y z
N MET A 1 25.60 0.70 -3.63
CA MET A 1 25.29 1.67 -2.56
C MET A 1 26.13 1.32 -1.35
N ASN A 2 27.14 2.14 -1.05
CA ASN A 2 27.86 2.00 0.23
C ASN A 2 26.90 2.38 1.35
N LYS A 3 26.42 1.36 2.09
CA LYS A 3 25.66 1.58 3.31
C LYS A 3 26.61 2.13 4.37
N PRO A 4 26.20 3.11 5.19
CA PRO A 4 27.07 3.60 6.25
C PRO A 4 27.46 2.42 7.14
N LYS A 5 28.78 2.16 7.30
CA LYS A 5 29.35 1.29 8.31
C LYS A 5 28.99 1.91 9.67
N GLY A 6 28.34 1.15 10.54
CA GLY A 6 28.18 1.52 11.95
C GLY A 6 26.84 2.18 12.32
N GLN A 7 25.72 1.93 11.60
CA GLN A 7 24.42 2.37 12.07
C GLN A 7 23.91 1.41 13.16
N SER A 8 23.90 1.85 14.42
CA SER A 8 23.27 1.10 15.51
C SER A 8 21.75 1.18 15.41
N ILE A 9 21.06 0.09 15.70
CA ILE A 9 19.59 0.02 15.78
C ILE A 9 19.22 -0.34 17.22
N ASP A 10 18.48 0.54 17.88
CA ASP A 10 18.15 0.44 19.31
C ASP A 10 19.39 0.11 20.19
N GLY A 11 20.56 0.71 19.85
CA GLY A 11 21.82 0.51 20.55
C GLY A 11 22.59 -0.77 20.15
N ILE A 12 22.12 -1.56 19.20
CA ILE A 12 22.75 -2.78 18.71
C ILE A 12 23.58 -2.48 17.47
N GLU A 13 24.87 -2.85 17.47
CA GLU A 13 25.78 -2.61 16.35
C GLU A 13 26.02 -3.87 15.49
N ASP A 14 26.00 -5.07 16.12
CA ASP A 14 26.20 -6.31 15.39
C ASP A 14 25.06 -6.60 14.42
N CYS A 15 25.39 -6.73 13.13
CA CYS A 15 24.42 -6.88 12.06
C CYS A 15 23.57 -8.16 12.15
N LYS A 16 24.14 -9.25 12.70
CA LYS A 16 23.40 -10.51 12.90
C LYS A 16 22.39 -10.34 14.02
N VAL A 17 22.78 -9.73 15.13
CA VAL A 17 21.92 -9.46 16.28
C VAL A 17 20.81 -8.45 15.89
N VAL A 18 21.12 -7.44 15.06
CA VAL A 18 20.11 -6.53 14.48
C VAL A 18 19.11 -7.29 13.61
N ALA A 19 19.58 -8.23 12.77
CA ALA A 19 18.68 -9.04 11.94
C ALA A 19 17.72 -9.87 12.81
N ASP A 20 18.20 -10.48 13.89
CA ASP A 20 17.40 -11.26 14.84
C ASP A 20 16.45 -10.36 15.65
N ALA A 21 16.85 -9.13 16.00
CA ALA A 21 15.99 -8.14 16.64
C ALA A 21 14.82 -7.71 15.72
N PHE A 22 15.09 -7.47 14.43
CA PHE A 22 14.04 -7.22 13.44
C PHE A 22 13.11 -8.43 13.28
N ALA A 23 13.66 -9.65 13.27
CA ALA A 23 12.85 -10.87 13.18
C ALA A 23 11.83 -10.94 14.31
N LYS A 24 12.27 -10.80 15.57
CA LYS A 24 11.39 -10.76 16.74
C LYS A 24 10.39 -9.62 16.69
N PHE A 25 10.79 -8.45 16.18
CA PHE A 25 9.89 -7.30 16.03
C PHE A 25 8.78 -7.57 15.02
N PHE A 26 9.09 -8.19 13.86
CA PHE A 26 8.08 -8.55 12.85
C PHE A 26 7.23 -9.74 13.29
N GLU A 27 7.78 -10.72 14.00
CA GLU A 27 7.01 -11.82 14.59
C GLU A 27 5.91 -11.29 15.51
N ARG A 28 6.25 -10.42 16.48
CA ARG A 28 5.28 -9.75 17.36
C ARG A 28 4.29 -8.86 16.60
N ALA A 29 4.68 -8.33 15.46
CA ALA A 29 3.76 -7.56 14.61
C ALA A 29 2.68 -8.45 14.01
N CYS A 30 3.00 -9.71 13.71
CA CYS A 30 2.12 -10.72 13.12
C CYS A 30 1.43 -11.63 14.15
N GLU A 31 1.44 -11.30 15.44
CA GLU A 31 0.58 -11.95 16.45
C GLU A 31 -0.85 -11.40 16.37
N PRO A 32 -1.89 -12.17 16.71
CA PRO A 32 -3.27 -11.67 16.77
C PRO A 32 -3.40 -10.54 17.80
N ASN A 33 -4.39 -9.64 17.60
CA ASN A 33 -4.67 -8.63 18.61
C ASN A 33 -5.40 -9.22 19.83
N THR A 34 -6.21 -10.28 19.61
CA THR A 34 -6.97 -11.00 20.63
C THR A 34 -6.76 -12.49 20.40
N ILE A 35 -6.03 -13.15 21.32
CA ILE A 35 -5.66 -14.57 21.18
C ILE A 35 -6.91 -15.45 21.24
N GLU A 36 -7.78 -15.22 22.23
CA GLU A 36 -9.01 -15.98 22.43
C GLU A 36 -9.88 -15.97 21.17
N ARG A 37 -10.02 -14.81 20.57
CA ARG A 37 -10.79 -14.66 19.34
C ARG A 37 -10.14 -15.38 18.16
N PHE A 38 -8.82 -15.35 18.06
CA PHE A 38 -8.11 -16.08 17.00
C PHE A 38 -8.35 -17.59 17.12
N GLU A 39 -8.27 -18.14 18.34
CA GLU A 39 -8.51 -19.55 18.63
C GLU A 39 -9.98 -19.96 18.40
N GLU A 40 -10.94 -19.08 18.74
CA GLU A 40 -12.35 -19.30 18.44
C GLU A 40 -12.60 -19.42 16.92
N GLU A 41 -12.07 -18.48 16.14
CA GLU A 41 -12.26 -18.48 14.69
C GLU A 41 -11.50 -19.66 14.04
N GLU A 42 -10.34 -20.04 14.54
CA GLU A 42 -9.63 -21.25 14.13
C GLU A 42 -10.47 -22.49 14.42
N SER A 43 -11.04 -22.61 15.62
CA SER A 43 -11.90 -23.73 16.01
C SER A 43 -13.14 -23.84 15.12
N LYS A 44 -13.80 -22.70 14.81
CA LYS A 44 -14.92 -22.65 13.85
C LYS A 44 -14.51 -23.16 12.48
N PHE A 45 -13.36 -22.70 11.97
CA PHE A 45 -12.82 -23.13 10.68
C PHE A 45 -12.53 -24.64 10.67
N LYS A 46 -11.86 -25.19 11.70
CA LYS A 46 -11.56 -26.62 11.81
C LYS A 46 -12.81 -27.51 11.88
N LYS A 47 -13.86 -27.04 12.57
CA LYS A 47 -15.17 -27.75 12.58
C LYS A 47 -15.83 -27.76 11.21
N GLN A 48 -15.68 -26.70 10.44
CA GLN A 48 -16.27 -26.57 9.12
C GLN A 48 -15.50 -27.36 8.05
N PHE A 49 -14.15 -27.42 8.18
CA PHE A 49 -13.24 -28.12 7.28
C PHE A 49 -12.41 -29.14 8.07
N PRO A 50 -12.98 -30.29 8.48
CA PRO A 50 -12.27 -31.31 9.22
C PRO A 50 -11.15 -31.92 8.37
N ALA A 51 -10.06 -32.36 9.02
CA ALA A 51 -8.86 -32.84 8.33
C ALA A 51 -9.08 -34.18 7.58
N ASP A 52 -10.06 -34.99 8.03
CA ASP A 52 -10.45 -36.27 7.45
C ASP A 52 -11.52 -36.14 6.36
N ARG A 53 -11.78 -34.92 5.90
CA ARG A 53 -12.73 -34.65 4.80
C ARG A 53 -12.31 -35.41 3.53
N VAL A 54 -13.22 -36.22 3.01
CA VAL A 54 -13.07 -36.81 1.69
C VAL A 54 -13.20 -35.71 0.65
N THR A 55 -12.12 -35.44 -0.09
CA THR A 55 -12.14 -34.47 -1.21
C THR A 55 -13.07 -35.03 -2.28
N THR A 56 -14.30 -34.52 -2.38
CA THR A 56 -15.20 -34.90 -3.46
C THR A 56 -14.69 -34.25 -4.75
N CYS A 57 -14.10 -35.05 -5.62
CA CYS A 57 -13.65 -34.62 -6.96
C CYS A 57 -14.80 -34.23 -7.91
N ALA A 58 -16.03 -34.06 -7.39
CA ALA A 58 -17.26 -34.00 -8.19
C ALA A 58 -17.49 -32.67 -8.91
N ASP A 59 -16.86 -31.56 -8.51
CA ASP A 59 -17.11 -30.27 -9.14
C ASP A 59 -15.86 -29.81 -9.92
N ASP A 60 -15.91 -30.00 -11.23
CA ASP A 60 -15.08 -29.48 -12.31
C ASP A 60 -13.63 -29.11 -11.93
N PRO A 61 -12.66 -29.95 -12.27
CA PRO A 61 -11.26 -29.60 -12.04
C PRO A 61 -10.93 -28.43 -12.96
N MET A 62 -11.00 -27.20 -12.42
CA MET A 62 -10.52 -26.01 -13.12
C MET A 62 -9.05 -26.22 -13.48
N LYS A 63 -8.82 -26.77 -14.69
CA LYS A 63 -7.51 -27.17 -15.18
C LYS A 63 -6.72 -25.91 -15.58
N ILE A 64 -5.59 -25.70 -14.95
CA ILE A 64 -4.65 -24.67 -15.35
C ILE A 64 -4.05 -25.06 -16.70
N SER A 65 -4.20 -24.19 -17.70
CA SER A 65 -3.59 -24.38 -19.01
C SER A 65 -2.14 -23.87 -19.04
N VAL A 66 -1.33 -24.45 -19.92
CA VAL A 66 0.06 -23.98 -20.15
C VAL A 66 0.07 -22.52 -20.58
N GLN A 67 -0.89 -22.12 -21.46
CA GLN A 67 -1.01 -20.74 -21.92
C GLN A 67 -1.26 -19.75 -20.76
N LEU A 68 -2.11 -20.11 -19.79
CA LEU A 68 -2.35 -19.25 -18.62
C LEU A 68 -1.08 -19.01 -17.80
N VAL A 69 -0.27 -20.06 -17.61
CA VAL A 69 0.99 -19.97 -16.87
C VAL A 69 2.00 -19.12 -17.64
N ASP A 70 2.12 -19.33 -18.95
CA ASP A 70 2.99 -18.53 -19.82
C ASP A 70 2.61 -17.04 -19.81
N ASP A 71 1.31 -16.72 -19.94
CA ASP A 71 0.79 -15.37 -19.81
C ASP A 71 1.10 -14.72 -18.45
N CYS A 72 1.18 -15.51 -17.38
CA CYS A 72 1.56 -15.02 -16.05
C CYS A 72 3.07 -14.80 -15.95
N ILE A 73 3.89 -15.70 -16.48
CA ILE A 73 5.35 -15.58 -16.52
C ILE A 73 5.76 -14.35 -17.35
N SER A 74 5.12 -14.12 -18.51
CA SER A 74 5.41 -12.97 -19.37
C SER A 74 5.23 -11.62 -18.67
N LYS A 75 4.35 -11.54 -17.66
CA LYS A 75 4.07 -10.32 -16.85
C LYS A 75 5.04 -10.10 -15.72
N LEU A 76 5.93 -11.03 -15.42
CA LEU A 76 6.94 -10.85 -14.40
C LEU A 76 7.85 -9.66 -14.74
N LYS A 77 8.08 -8.80 -13.74
CA LYS A 77 9.00 -7.66 -13.88
C LYS A 77 10.42 -8.14 -13.71
N LEU A 78 11.29 -7.79 -14.66
CA LEU A 78 12.72 -8.07 -14.61
C LEU A 78 13.46 -7.17 -13.62
N GLY A 79 14.69 -7.54 -13.24
CA GLY A 79 15.53 -6.76 -12.31
C GLY A 79 15.02 -6.75 -10.86
N LYS A 80 14.26 -7.77 -10.46
CA LYS A 80 13.76 -7.89 -9.07
C LYS A 80 14.63 -8.87 -8.28
N ALA A 81 14.73 -8.61 -6.96
CA ALA A 81 15.45 -9.47 -6.04
C ALA A 81 14.86 -10.88 -6.00
N ALA A 82 15.74 -11.88 -5.90
CA ALA A 82 15.39 -13.30 -5.71
C ALA A 82 14.93 -13.58 -4.26
N GLY A 83 14.14 -14.64 -4.09
CA GLY A 83 13.83 -15.23 -2.79
C GLY A 83 15.01 -16.00 -2.20
N LEU A 84 14.72 -16.88 -1.22
CA LEU A 84 15.73 -17.80 -0.63
C LEU A 84 16.26 -18.80 -1.64
N ASP A 85 15.45 -19.17 -2.63
CA ASP A 85 15.77 -20.06 -3.73
C ASP A 85 16.76 -19.49 -4.75
N LEU A 86 17.13 -18.22 -4.62
CA LEU A 86 17.99 -17.45 -5.53
C LEU A 86 17.45 -17.38 -6.97
N LEU A 87 16.22 -17.84 -7.24
CA LEU A 87 15.60 -17.73 -8.55
C LEU A 87 15.07 -16.31 -8.79
N THR A 88 15.39 -15.77 -9.96
CA THR A 88 14.88 -14.47 -10.43
C THR A 88 13.80 -14.65 -11.50
N SER A 89 13.11 -13.56 -11.81
CA SER A 89 12.12 -13.54 -12.91
C SER A 89 12.77 -13.90 -14.26
N GLU A 90 14.03 -13.52 -14.46
CA GLU A 90 14.82 -13.81 -15.66
C GLU A 90 15.03 -15.30 -15.86
N HIS A 91 15.39 -16.02 -14.79
CA HIS A 91 15.60 -17.48 -14.85
C HIS A 91 14.35 -18.20 -15.36
N ILE A 92 13.15 -17.81 -14.91
CA ILE A 92 11.91 -18.45 -15.34
C ILE A 92 11.51 -17.95 -16.73
N LYS A 93 11.63 -16.64 -17.00
CA LYS A 93 11.16 -16.05 -18.26
C LYS A 93 11.97 -16.48 -19.48
N TYR A 94 13.27 -16.73 -19.29
CA TYR A 94 14.20 -17.13 -20.36
C TYR A 94 14.58 -18.61 -20.28
N SER A 95 13.85 -19.40 -19.46
CA SER A 95 14.03 -20.85 -19.40
C SER A 95 13.50 -21.54 -20.65
N HIS A 96 13.90 -22.81 -20.83
CA HIS A 96 13.35 -23.63 -21.91
C HIS A 96 11.83 -23.79 -21.76
N PRO A 97 11.03 -23.75 -22.85
CA PRO A 97 9.55 -23.86 -22.80
C PRO A 97 9.01 -25.07 -22.03
N CYS A 98 9.74 -26.19 -21.94
CA CYS A 98 9.33 -27.34 -21.15
C CYS A 98 9.14 -27.02 -19.66
N VAL A 99 9.87 -26.03 -19.11
CA VAL A 99 9.75 -25.58 -17.73
C VAL A 99 8.34 -25.05 -17.44
N ILE A 100 7.72 -24.35 -18.40
CA ILE A 100 6.34 -23.87 -18.29
C ILE A 100 5.38 -25.04 -18.13
N GLY A 101 5.60 -26.12 -18.91
CA GLY A 101 4.81 -27.35 -18.80
C GLY A 101 4.94 -28.02 -17.44
N ILE A 102 6.17 -28.07 -16.87
CA ILE A 102 6.44 -28.65 -15.55
C ILE A 102 5.75 -27.82 -14.47
N ILE A 103 5.89 -26.47 -14.50
CA ILE A 103 5.23 -25.55 -13.57
C ILE A 103 3.71 -25.69 -13.64
N THR A 104 3.16 -25.84 -14.87
CA THR A 104 1.72 -26.03 -15.07
C THR A 104 1.23 -27.34 -14.43
N LYS A 105 1.98 -28.44 -14.58
CA LYS A 105 1.66 -29.72 -13.93
C LYS A 105 1.71 -29.59 -12.41
N LEU A 106 2.75 -28.97 -11.87
CA LEU A 106 2.88 -28.70 -10.45
C LEU A 106 1.66 -27.95 -9.91
N PHE A 107 1.27 -26.85 -10.55
CA PHE A 107 0.12 -26.04 -10.11
C PHE A 107 -1.20 -26.80 -10.18
N ASN A 108 -1.40 -27.65 -11.20
CA ASN A 108 -2.57 -28.51 -11.27
C ASN A 108 -2.60 -29.55 -10.13
N VAL A 109 -1.46 -30.17 -9.81
CA VAL A 109 -1.33 -31.08 -8.66
C VAL A 109 -1.63 -30.38 -7.35
N MET A 110 -1.12 -29.15 -7.17
CA MET A 110 -1.41 -28.32 -5.99
C MET A 110 -2.90 -28.01 -5.85
N LEU A 111 -3.58 -27.66 -6.96
CA LEU A 111 -5.03 -27.40 -6.94
C LEU A 111 -5.85 -28.65 -6.62
N VAL A 112 -5.51 -29.78 -7.23
CA VAL A 112 -6.25 -31.05 -7.02
C VAL A 112 -6.13 -31.53 -5.58
N ASN A 113 -4.93 -31.43 -5.01
CA ASN A 113 -4.65 -31.92 -3.65
C ASN A 113 -4.87 -30.86 -2.57
N GLU A 114 -5.32 -29.66 -2.91
CA GLU A 114 -5.51 -28.54 -1.97
C GLU A 114 -4.24 -28.26 -1.11
N TYR A 115 -3.08 -28.53 -1.70
CA TYR A 115 -1.79 -28.49 -1.03
C TYR A 115 -0.83 -27.52 -1.71
N VAL A 116 -0.06 -26.81 -0.88
CA VAL A 116 1.00 -25.89 -1.31
C VAL A 116 2.33 -26.31 -0.66
N PRO A 117 3.43 -26.49 -1.43
CA PRO A 117 4.75 -26.84 -0.88
C PRO A 117 5.24 -25.78 0.12
N ASP A 118 6.01 -26.21 1.13
CA ASP A 118 6.52 -25.34 2.20
C ASP A 118 7.36 -24.19 1.67
N ALA A 119 8.19 -24.43 0.66
CA ALA A 119 9.02 -23.42 0.00
C ALA A 119 8.21 -22.23 -0.57
N PHE A 120 6.91 -22.39 -0.91
CA PHE A 120 6.04 -21.28 -1.32
C PHE A 120 5.67 -20.39 -0.13
N GLY A 121 5.71 -20.96 1.08
CA GLY A 121 5.47 -20.28 2.34
C GLY A 121 6.68 -19.49 2.84
N GLU A 122 7.87 -19.73 2.36
CA GLU A 122 9.10 -19.07 2.79
C GLU A 122 9.30 -17.70 2.14
N SER A 123 9.88 -16.74 2.86
CA SER A 123 10.19 -15.41 2.32
C SER A 123 11.44 -14.81 2.96
N VAL A 124 12.04 -13.84 2.26
CA VAL A 124 13.06 -12.95 2.81
C VAL A 124 12.45 -11.60 3.08
N THR A 125 12.46 -11.17 4.33
CA THR A 125 11.99 -9.82 4.69
C THR A 125 13.17 -8.86 4.81
N THR A 126 13.10 -7.76 4.06
CA THR A 126 14.09 -6.67 4.14
C THR A 126 13.46 -5.49 4.89
N PRO A 127 14.04 -5.04 6.02
CA PRO A 127 13.60 -3.84 6.70
C PRO A 127 13.89 -2.59 5.84
N ILE A 128 12.85 -1.80 5.56
CA ILE A 128 12.95 -0.53 4.82
C ILE A 128 12.53 0.61 5.74
N PRO A 129 13.35 1.67 5.89
CA PRO A 129 13.00 2.78 6.76
C PRO A 129 11.77 3.54 6.22
N LYS A 130 10.85 3.88 7.12
CA LYS A 130 9.69 4.75 6.84
C LYS A 130 10.11 6.21 6.65
N ILE A 131 11.19 6.61 7.32
CA ILE A 131 11.79 7.95 7.30
C ILE A 131 13.25 7.79 6.92
N THR A 132 13.76 8.63 6.03
CA THR A 132 15.10 8.45 5.42
C THR A 132 16.20 9.28 6.09
N THR A 133 15.89 10.06 7.12
CA THR A 133 16.85 10.99 7.74
C THR A 133 16.71 11.08 9.27
N GLY A 134 17.82 11.34 9.95
CA GLY A 134 17.87 11.64 11.38
C GLY A 134 17.87 10.41 12.30
N LYS A 135 17.78 10.64 13.61
CA LYS A 135 17.76 9.61 14.69
C LYS A 135 16.63 8.59 14.55
N ALA A 136 15.62 8.88 13.73
CA ALA A 136 14.53 7.95 13.43
C ALA A 136 15.02 6.64 12.78
N LEU A 137 16.19 6.64 12.14
CA LEU A 137 16.80 5.44 11.57
C LEU A 137 17.39 4.48 12.62
N GLU A 138 17.50 4.90 13.86
CA GLU A 138 18.08 4.13 14.95
C GLU A 138 17.06 3.25 15.68
N SER A 139 15.76 3.33 15.33
CA SER A 139 14.72 2.54 16.01
C SER A 139 14.01 1.56 15.07
N LEU A 140 13.84 0.29 15.52
CA LEU A 140 13.12 -0.79 14.83
C LEU A 140 11.70 -0.37 14.40
N GLN A 141 10.99 0.44 15.21
CA GLN A 141 9.62 0.87 14.95
C GLN A 141 9.48 1.71 13.67
N ASN A 142 10.56 2.35 13.25
CA ASN A 142 10.60 3.20 12.07
C ASN A 142 10.90 2.43 10.78
N TYR A 143 10.89 1.11 10.85
CA TYR A 143 11.07 0.25 9.68
C TYR A 143 9.77 -0.47 9.31
N ARG A 144 9.68 -0.80 8.04
CA ARG A 144 8.62 -1.62 7.44
C ARG A 144 9.26 -2.86 6.83
N GLY A 145 8.74 -4.05 7.11
CA GLY A 145 9.22 -5.30 6.53
C GLY A 145 8.63 -5.49 5.13
N ILE A 146 9.48 -5.52 4.10
CA ILE A 146 9.06 -5.88 2.74
C ILE A 146 9.52 -7.30 2.45
N SER A 147 8.57 -8.20 2.23
CA SER A 147 8.83 -9.62 1.96
C SER A 147 9.07 -9.89 0.49
N ILE A 148 10.10 -10.67 0.21
CA ILE A 148 10.45 -11.16 -1.12
C ILE A 148 10.13 -12.65 -1.14
N ASN A 149 9.10 -13.02 -1.89
CA ASN A 149 8.66 -14.41 -2.07
C ASN A 149 9.44 -15.07 -3.22
N PRO A 150 9.53 -16.42 -3.25
CA PRO A 150 10.04 -17.17 -4.40
C PRO A 150 9.31 -16.80 -5.69
N VAL A 151 10.04 -16.79 -6.80
CA VAL A 151 9.44 -16.34 -8.08
C VAL A 151 8.35 -17.28 -8.57
N ILE A 152 8.50 -18.59 -8.35
CA ILE A 152 7.48 -19.59 -8.73
C ILE A 152 6.19 -19.38 -7.91
N SER A 153 6.33 -19.06 -6.62
CA SER A 153 5.21 -18.66 -5.75
C SER A 153 4.48 -17.42 -6.32
N LYS A 154 5.21 -16.41 -6.80
CA LYS A 154 4.60 -15.24 -7.47
C LYS A 154 3.84 -15.60 -8.76
N VAL A 155 4.35 -16.53 -9.55
CA VAL A 155 3.63 -17.05 -10.74
C VAL A 155 2.33 -17.70 -10.30
N PHE A 156 2.36 -18.54 -9.25
CA PHE A 156 1.16 -19.16 -8.69
C PHE A 156 0.15 -18.13 -8.19
N GLU A 157 0.59 -17.08 -7.49
CA GLU A 157 -0.28 -15.96 -7.09
C GLU A 157 -0.99 -15.32 -8.29
N LEU A 158 -0.26 -15.08 -9.40
CA LEU A 158 -0.84 -14.51 -10.62
C LEU A 158 -1.87 -15.46 -11.26
N VAL A 159 -1.60 -16.76 -11.27
CA VAL A 159 -2.51 -17.80 -11.78
C VAL A 159 -3.78 -17.82 -10.93
N ILE A 160 -3.66 -17.91 -9.60
CA ILE A 160 -4.77 -17.88 -8.64
C ILE A 160 -5.64 -16.63 -8.82
N ILE A 161 -5.02 -15.45 -8.93
CA ILE A 161 -5.76 -14.19 -9.17
C ILE A 161 -6.54 -14.25 -10.48
N ARG A 162 -5.99 -14.86 -11.53
CA ARG A 162 -6.68 -14.99 -12.82
C ARG A 162 -7.88 -15.93 -12.75
N ILE A 163 -7.69 -17.07 -12.09
CA ILE A 163 -8.72 -18.09 -11.91
C ILE A 163 -9.88 -17.58 -11.06
N TYR A 164 -9.56 -16.99 -9.91
CA TYR A 164 -10.55 -16.58 -8.92
C TYR A 164 -10.88 -15.08 -8.97
N GLN A 165 -10.55 -14.38 -10.07
CA GLN A 165 -10.73 -12.92 -10.21
C GLN A 165 -12.14 -12.43 -9.85
N LYS A 166 -13.18 -13.20 -10.20
CA LYS A 166 -14.59 -12.82 -9.93
C LYS A 166 -14.90 -12.71 -8.43
N PHE A 167 -14.20 -13.47 -7.60
CA PHE A 167 -14.39 -13.48 -6.14
C PHE A 167 -13.45 -12.49 -5.43
N LEU A 168 -12.32 -12.15 -6.05
CA LEU A 168 -11.32 -11.24 -5.50
C LEU A 168 -11.66 -9.76 -5.81
N THR A 169 -12.91 -9.40 -5.57
CA THR A 169 -13.44 -8.05 -5.80
C THR A 169 -13.79 -7.38 -4.47
N SER A 170 -13.58 -6.08 -4.38
CA SER A 170 -13.98 -5.23 -3.25
C SER A 170 -14.96 -4.15 -3.70
N SER A 171 -15.61 -3.49 -2.75
CA SER A 171 -16.52 -2.36 -2.95
C SER A 171 -15.92 -1.31 -3.89
N ARG A 172 -16.76 -0.65 -4.69
CA ARG A 172 -16.37 0.46 -5.57
C ARG A 172 -15.68 1.61 -4.83
N TYR A 173 -15.88 1.74 -3.54
CA TYR A 173 -15.33 2.79 -2.67
C TYR A 173 -13.91 2.48 -2.14
N GLN A 174 -13.42 1.26 -2.31
CA GLN A 174 -12.01 0.94 -2.15
C GLN A 174 -11.27 1.27 -3.46
N PHE A 175 -10.41 2.29 -3.42
CA PHE A 175 -9.62 2.72 -4.59
C PHE A 175 -8.31 1.94 -4.74
N GLY A 176 -7.77 1.45 -3.62
CA GLY A 176 -6.51 0.70 -3.61
C GLY A 176 -6.57 -0.62 -4.37
N PHE A 177 -5.46 -0.98 -5.01
CA PHE A 177 -5.22 -2.28 -5.66
C PHE A 177 -6.15 -2.62 -6.82
N LYS A 178 -6.84 -1.66 -7.39
CA LYS A 178 -7.68 -1.84 -8.58
C LYS A 178 -6.97 -1.43 -9.85
N LYS A 179 -7.16 -2.21 -10.92
CA LYS A 179 -6.62 -1.87 -12.23
C LYS A 179 -7.19 -0.54 -12.72
N LYS A 180 -6.32 0.32 -13.30
CA LYS A 180 -6.67 1.63 -13.85
C LYS A 180 -7.18 2.65 -12.82
N ILE A 181 -7.09 2.37 -11.52
CA ILE A 181 -7.40 3.31 -10.46
C ILE A 181 -6.09 3.67 -9.73
N ALA A 182 -5.83 4.97 -9.64
CA ALA A 182 -4.64 5.53 -8.99
C ALA A 182 -5.05 6.45 -7.82
N CYS A 183 -4.08 6.88 -7.02
CA CYS A 183 -4.29 7.84 -5.94
C CYS A 183 -4.88 9.17 -6.46
N SER A 184 -4.58 9.55 -7.70
CA SER A 184 -5.13 10.74 -8.35
C SER A 184 -6.66 10.71 -8.46
N HIS A 185 -7.27 9.54 -8.68
CA HIS A 185 -8.73 9.41 -8.69
C HIS A 185 -9.36 9.70 -7.32
N ALA A 186 -8.73 9.23 -6.24
CA ALA A 186 -9.21 9.52 -4.88
C ALA A 186 -9.08 11.01 -4.55
N HIS A 187 -7.96 11.65 -4.92
CA HIS A 187 -7.77 13.09 -4.74
C HIS A 187 -8.73 13.93 -5.57
N PHE A 188 -8.95 13.55 -6.83
CA PHE A 188 -9.93 14.23 -7.69
C PHE A 188 -11.32 14.17 -7.07
N LEU A 189 -11.75 12.99 -6.60
CA LEU A 189 -13.06 12.83 -5.99
C LEU A 189 -13.17 13.62 -4.68
N LEU A 190 -12.12 13.57 -3.82
CA LEU A 190 -12.05 14.39 -2.61
C LEU A 190 -12.23 15.87 -2.91
N GLU A 191 -11.45 16.41 -3.85
CA GLU A 191 -11.50 17.83 -4.21
C GLU A 191 -12.86 18.23 -4.73
N LYS A 192 -13.45 17.46 -5.68
CA LYS A 192 -14.76 17.76 -6.25
C LYS A 192 -15.88 17.66 -5.22
N THR A 193 -15.80 16.68 -4.28
CA THR A 193 -16.78 16.57 -3.19
C THR A 193 -16.70 17.77 -2.26
N VAL A 194 -15.52 18.13 -1.80
CA VAL A 194 -15.31 19.29 -0.91
C VAL A 194 -15.77 20.58 -1.60
N ASP A 195 -15.36 20.83 -2.84
CA ASP A 195 -15.74 22.01 -3.62
C ASP A 195 -17.25 22.14 -3.80
N PHE A 196 -17.95 21.02 -4.02
CA PHE A 196 -19.39 21.00 -4.17
C PHE A 196 -20.12 21.58 -2.96
N PHE A 197 -19.69 21.19 -1.75
CA PHE A 197 -20.30 21.66 -0.50
C PHE A 197 -19.86 23.07 -0.12
N LEU A 198 -18.60 23.41 -0.33
CA LEU A 198 -18.10 24.77 -0.07
C LEU A 198 -18.81 25.82 -0.93
N LYS A 199 -19.05 25.54 -2.21
CA LYS A 199 -19.82 26.44 -3.11
C LYS A 199 -21.28 26.64 -2.68
N ARG A 200 -21.80 25.79 -1.79
CA ARG A 200 -23.14 25.88 -1.20
C ARG A 200 -23.12 26.44 0.24
N GLY A 201 -21.99 27.01 0.68
CA GLY A 201 -21.85 27.62 1.99
C GLY A 201 -21.66 26.63 3.15
N SER A 202 -21.50 25.33 2.87
CA SER A 202 -21.27 24.31 3.90
C SER A 202 -19.79 24.14 4.19
N ASN A 203 -19.45 23.86 5.47
CA ASN A 203 -18.11 23.38 5.81
C ASN A 203 -18.07 21.85 5.69
N VAL A 204 -16.89 21.31 5.38
CA VAL A 204 -16.64 19.87 5.33
C VAL A 204 -15.65 19.49 6.40
N ASN A 205 -15.99 18.51 7.23
CA ASN A 205 -15.10 17.93 8.22
C ASN A 205 -14.53 16.65 7.63
N LEU A 206 -13.20 16.54 7.68
CA LEU A 206 -12.44 15.39 7.23
C LEU A 206 -11.87 14.67 8.44
N CYS A 207 -11.86 13.34 8.43
CA CYS A 207 -11.14 12.53 9.43
C CYS A 207 -10.38 11.41 8.74
N SER A 208 -9.05 11.44 8.87
CA SER A 208 -8.19 10.34 8.44
C SER A 208 -8.05 9.33 9.58
N ILE A 209 -8.40 8.09 9.34
CA ILE A 209 -8.30 6.97 10.30
C ILE A 209 -7.08 6.14 9.97
N ASP A 210 -6.15 6.01 10.92
CA ASP A 210 -4.98 5.11 10.83
C ASP A 210 -5.34 3.74 11.39
N ILE A 211 -5.19 2.69 10.56
CA ILE A 211 -5.39 1.29 10.98
C ILE A 211 -4.03 0.72 11.38
N SER A 212 -3.91 0.28 12.62
CA SER A 212 -2.64 -0.19 13.18
C SER A 212 -2.16 -1.49 12.55
N LYS A 213 -0.96 -1.49 11.94
CA LYS A 213 -0.30 -2.67 11.34
C LYS A 213 -1.23 -3.49 10.44
N ALA A 214 -1.98 -2.81 9.57
CA ALA A 214 -3.11 -3.35 8.82
C ALA A 214 -2.84 -4.71 8.13
N PHE A 215 -1.77 -4.82 7.34
CA PHE A 215 -1.41 -6.06 6.65
C PHE A 215 -0.92 -7.17 7.60
N ASP A 216 -0.24 -6.80 8.68
CA ASP A 216 0.41 -7.75 9.59
C ASP A 216 -0.60 -8.36 10.59
N LYS A 217 -1.74 -7.68 10.82
CA LYS A 217 -2.77 -8.08 11.80
C LYS A 217 -4.00 -8.76 11.20
N VAL A 218 -4.01 -9.07 9.90
CA VAL A 218 -5.13 -9.81 9.28
C VAL A 218 -5.31 -11.17 9.97
N ASN A 219 -6.44 -11.38 10.63
CA ASN A 219 -6.84 -12.70 11.13
C ASN A 219 -7.25 -13.56 9.93
N ARG A 220 -6.48 -14.62 9.67
CA ARG A 220 -6.65 -15.48 8.49
C ARG A 220 -7.97 -16.23 8.49
N TYR A 221 -8.47 -16.65 9.65
CA TYR A 221 -9.71 -17.38 9.77
C TYR A 221 -10.93 -16.50 9.51
N ILE A 222 -10.93 -15.26 10.00
CA ILE A 222 -11.95 -14.25 9.65
C ILE A 222 -11.89 -13.95 8.14
N LEU A 223 -10.68 -13.89 7.53
CA LEU A 223 -10.54 -13.71 6.09
C LEU A 223 -11.17 -14.89 5.31
N PHE A 224 -10.96 -16.13 5.75
CA PHE A 224 -11.54 -17.31 5.12
C PHE A 224 -13.08 -17.31 5.20
N ASP A 225 -13.63 -16.92 6.34
CA ASP A 225 -15.08 -16.75 6.50
C ASP A 225 -15.64 -15.68 5.53
N LYS A 226 -14.96 -14.53 5.41
CA LYS A 226 -15.33 -13.49 4.43
C LYS A 226 -15.25 -13.98 2.97
N LEU A 227 -14.27 -14.78 2.62
CA LEU A 227 -14.19 -15.39 1.30
C LEU A 227 -15.34 -16.36 1.05
N LYS A 228 -15.72 -17.13 2.08
CA LYS A 228 -16.88 -18.01 2.02
C LYS A 228 -18.18 -17.22 1.82
N THR A 229 -18.37 -16.14 2.58
CA THR A 229 -19.53 -15.24 2.44
C THR A 229 -19.63 -14.64 1.02
N LYS A 230 -18.50 -14.49 0.32
CA LYS A 230 -18.43 -14.09 -1.09
C LYS A 230 -18.63 -15.27 -2.06
N ASN A 231 -19.05 -16.44 -1.59
CA ASN A 231 -19.22 -17.65 -2.37
C ASN A 231 -17.94 -18.09 -3.11
N CYS A 232 -16.76 -17.83 -2.52
CA CYS A 232 -15.52 -18.39 -3.05
C CYS A 232 -15.54 -19.92 -2.96
N PRO A 233 -15.05 -20.64 -3.97
CA PRO A 233 -14.93 -22.09 -3.92
C PRO A 233 -14.11 -22.54 -2.70
N GLU A 234 -14.58 -23.58 -2.03
CA GLU A 234 -13.91 -24.12 -0.82
C GLU A 234 -12.47 -24.52 -1.08
N ARG A 235 -12.19 -25.12 -2.26
CA ARG A 235 -10.84 -25.44 -2.71
C ARG A 235 -9.89 -24.24 -2.66
N PHE A 236 -10.35 -23.06 -3.07
CA PHE A 236 -9.51 -21.86 -3.00
C PHE A 236 -9.20 -21.47 -1.55
N ILE A 237 -10.19 -21.57 -0.66
CA ILE A 237 -10.03 -21.26 0.77
C ILE A 237 -9.03 -22.21 1.41
N LEU A 238 -9.11 -23.52 1.10
CA LEU A 238 -8.21 -24.55 1.64
C LEU A 238 -6.77 -24.41 1.12
N ILE A 239 -6.60 -24.08 -0.16
CA ILE A 239 -5.27 -23.75 -0.70
C ILE A 239 -4.68 -22.53 0.02
N LEU A 240 -5.46 -21.48 0.26
CA LEU A 240 -5.00 -20.32 1.01
C LEU A 240 -4.65 -20.67 2.46
N GLN A 241 -5.47 -21.49 3.11
CA GLN A 241 -5.20 -21.95 4.47
C GLN A 241 -3.90 -22.75 4.54
N CYS A 242 -3.73 -23.76 3.66
CA CYS A 242 -2.51 -24.53 3.56
C CYS A 242 -1.29 -23.65 3.30
N TRP A 243 -1.41 -22.66 2.41
CA TRP A 243 -0.31 -21.75 2.08
C TRP A 243 0.04 -20.80 3.22
N LEU A 244 -0.95 -20.16 3.81
CA LEU A 244 -0.74 -19.18 4.87
C LEU A 244 -0.28 -19.83 6.19
N SER A 245 -0.70 -21.08 6.50
CA SER A 245 -0.21 -21.82 7.68
C SER A 245 1.29 -22.12 7.64
N LYS A 246 1.87 -22.21 6.43
CA LYS A 246 3.30 -22.44 6.19
C LYS A 246 4.11 -21.14 6.08
N SER A 247 3.52 -20.00 6.46
CA SER A 247 4.18 -18.71 6.31
C SER A 247 5.33 -18.53 7.25
N THR A 248 6.55 -18.51 6.72
CA THR A 248 7.78 -18.20 7.45
C THR A 248 8.54 -17.06 6.77
N THR A 249 9.35 -16.35 7.51
CA THR A 249 10.24 -15.35 6.95
C THR A 249 11.58 -15.29 7.66
N THR A 250 12.62 -15.00 6.89
CA THR A 250 13.98 -14.75 7.39
C THR A 250 14.30 -13.29 7.10
N VAL A 251 14.73 -12.54 8.11
CA VAL A 251 15.06 -11.13 7.93
C VAL A 251 16.49 -10.97 7.42
N LYS A 252 16.66 -10.17 6.37
CA LYS A 252 17.96 -9.83 5.81
C LYS A 252 18.37 -8.40 6.17
N TRP A 253 19.48 -8.25 6.91
CA TRP A 253 20.07 -6.97 7.28
C TRP A 253 21.56 -6.93 6.96
N ASN A 254 21.99 -5.96 6.15
CA ASN A 254 23.41 -5.76 5.77
C ASN A 254 24.18 -7.02 5.35
N GLY A 255 23.53 -7.95 4.65
CA GLY A 255 24.11 -9.21 4.20
C GLY A 255 23.94 -10.39 5.18
N HIS A 256 23.55 -10.15 6.42
CA HIS A 256 23.26 -11.17 7.42
C HIS A 256 21.79 -11.58 7.42
N PHE A 257 21.52 -12.85 7.76
CA PHE A 257 20.17 -13.39 7.86
C PHE A 257 19.86 -13.73 9.32
N SER A 258 18.63 -13.45 9.74
CA SER A 258 18.12 -13.89 11.04
C SER A 258 17.84 -15.39 11.07
N ILE A 259 17.49 -15.91 12.24
CA ILE A 259 16.74 -17.18 12.32
C ILE A 259 15.39 -17.02 11.62
N PRO A 260 14.86 -18.10 10.97
CA PRO A 260 13.50 -18.09 10.43
C PRO A 260 12.46 -17.92 11.55
N ILE A 261 11.43 -17.12 11.29
CA ILE A 261 10.30 -16.93 12.21
C ILE A 261 9.00 -17.30 11.51
N SER A 262 8.05 -17.84 12.27
CA SER A 262 6.71 -18.16 11.78
C SER A 262 5.78 -16.94 11.90
N LEU A 263 4.91 -16.79 10.92
CA LEU A 263 3.92 -15.70 10.90
C LEU A 263 2.54 -16.30 11.16
N SER A 264 1.98 -16.07 12.35
CA SER A 264 0.67 -16.60 12.74
C SER A 264 -0.49 -15.84 12.11
N CYS A 265 -0.39 -14.52 11.99
CA CYS A 265 -1.36 -13.63 11.37
C CYS A 265 -0.79 -12.91 10.16
N GLY A 266 -1.64 -12.14 9.52
CA GLY A 266 -1.26 -11.24 8.46
C GLY A 266 -1.21 -11.87 7.07
N VAL A 267 -1.14 -10.95 6.09
CA VAL A 267 -0.85 -11.22 4.69
C VAL A 267 0.44 -10.48 4.31
N ARG A 268 1.32 -11.12 3.56
CA ARG A 268 2.69 -10.63 3.35
C ARG A 268 2.75 -9.32 2.58
N GLN A 269 3.43 -8.33 3.13
CA GLN A 269 3.74 -7.08 2.42
C GLN A 269 4.79 -7.36 1.33
N GLY A 270 4.34 -7.54 0.09
CA GLY A 270 5.17 -7.88 -1.07
C GLY A 270 4.64 -9.05 -1.91
N SER A 271 3.65 -9.78 -1.41
CA SER A 271 2.84 -10.73 -2.17
C SER A 271 1.93 -10.01 -3.17
N ILE A 272 1.69 -10.62 -4.33
CA ILE A 272 0.79 -10.07 -5.36
C ILE A 272 -0.68 -10.27 -4.97
N LEU A 273 -0.98 -11.35 -4.24
CA LEU A 273 -2.32 -11.71 -3.79
C LEU A 273 -2.75 -10.93 -2.53
N ALA A 274 -1.81 -10.63 -1.62
CA ALA A 274 -2.11 -9.99 -0.34
C ALA A 274 -2.94 -8.69 -0.44
N PRO A 275 -2.72 -7.79 -1.41
CA PRO A 275 -3.55 -6.60 -1.60
C PRO A 275 -5.04 -6.89 -1.83
N TYR A 276 -5.34 -7.93 -2.60
CA TYR A 276 -6.72 -8.33 -2.87
C TYR A 276 -7.39 -8.93 -1.62
N LEU A 277 -6.65 -9.78 -0.90
CA LEU A 277 -7.13 -10.38 0.35
C LEU A 277 -7.39 -9.30 1.42
N PHE A 278 -6.48 -8.34 1.55
CA PHE A 278 -6.65 -7.22 2.48
C PHE A 278 -7.86 -6.35 2.11
N ALA A 279 -8.04 -6.02 0.83
CA ALA A 279 -9.18 -5.24 0.36
C ALA A 279 -10.52 -5.92 0.69
N ILE A 280 -10.60 -7.26 0.56
CA ILE A 280 -11.78 -8.05 0.95
C ILE A 280 -11.95 -8.03 2.48
N TYR A 281 -10.85 -8.13 3.22
CA TYR A 281 -10.89 -8.18 4.68
C TYR A 281 -11.53 -6.95 5.30
N VAL A 282 -11.23 -5.77 4.78
CA VAL A 282 -11.74 -4.48 5.28
C VAL A 282 -13.02 -3.99 4.59
N ASP A 283 -13.52 -4.70 3.58
CA ASP A 283 -14.60 -4.25 2.70
C ASP A 283 -15.91 -3.93 3.44
N ASN A 284 -16.21 -4.66 4.51
CA ASN A 284 -17.42 -4.48 5.31
C ASN A 284 -17.50 -3.08 5.94
N ILE A 285 -16.35 -2.46 6.28
CA ILE A 285 -16.31 -1.10 6.83
C ILE A 285 -16.95 -0.12 5.83
N LEU A 286 -16.54 -0.22 4.57
CA LEU A 286 -17.08 0.62 3.50
C LEU A 286 -18.56 0.32 3.22
N CYS A 287 -18.92 -0.96 3.15
CA CYS A 287 -20.31 -1.37 2.95
C CYS A 287 -21.20 -0.80 4.06
N LYS A 288 -20.77 -0.85 5.32
CA LYS A 288 -21.53 -0.34 6.46
C LYS A 288 -21.61 1.19 6.44
N LEU A 289 -20.51 1.90 6.17
CA LEU A 289 -20.49 3.37 6.03
C LEU A 289 -21.44 3.84 4.93
N HIS A 290 -21.52 3.12 3.82
CA HIS A 290 -22.38 3.48 2.71
C HIS A 290 -23.85 3.03 2.88
N SER A 291 -24.13 2.11 3.80
CA SER A 291 -25.51 1.71 4.14
C SER A 291 -26.22 2.72 5.05
N VAL A 292 -25.47 3.54 5.78
CA VAL A 292 -26.02 4.62 6.60
C VAL A 292 -26.10 5.92 5.78
N ASN A 293 -27.20 6.65 5.94
CA ASN A 293 -27.42 7.87 5.19
C ASN A 293 -26.85 9.09 5.93
N VAL A 294 -25.52 9.09 6.14
CA VAL A 294 -24.78 10.16 6.85
C VAL A 294 -23.56 10.60 6.07
N GLY A 295 -23.06 11.81 6.37
CA GLY A 295 -21.87 12.38 5.74
C GLY A 295 -22.16 13.19 4.49
N CYS A 296 -21.26 13.16 3.51
CA CYS A 296 -21.37 13.94 2.27
C CYS A 296 -22.19 13.19 1.21
N HIS A 297 -23.36 13.72 0.85
CA HIS A 297 -24.21 13.17 -0.21
C HIS A 297 -24.36 14.15 -1.36
N ILE A 298 -24.17 13.70 -2.58
CA ILE A 298 -24.43 14.47 -3.79
C ILE A 298 -25.47 13.71 -4.61
N HIS A 299 -26.67 14.25 -4.68
CA HIS A 299 -27.83 13.56 -5.19
C HIS A 299 -28.06 12.22 -4.45
N PHE A 300 -28.14 11.13 -5.19
CA PHE A 300 -28.33 9.77 -4.66
C PHE A 300 -27.02 9.03 -4.37
N THR A 301 -25.87 9.70 -4.49
CA THR A 301 -24.57 9.08 -4.30
C THR A 301 -23.93 9.57 -3.01
N ASN A 302 -23.50 8.60 -2.20
CA ASN A 302 -22.82 8.86 -0.94
C ASN A 302 -21.30 8.97 -1.20
N PHE A 303 -20.70 10.08 -0.76
CA PHE A 303 -19.27 10.36 -0.82
C PHE A 303 -18.69 10.53 0.59
N ASN A 304 -19.22 9.81 1.57
CA ASN A 304 -18.86 9.96 2.96
C ASN A 304 -17.49 9.35 3.32
N SER A 305 -16.96 8.47 2.48
CA SER A 305 -15.69 7.80 2.75
C SER A 305 -14.91 7.50 1.48
N LEU A 306 -13.58 7.64 1.56
CA LEU A 306 -12.61 7.30 0.54
C LEU A 306 -11.57 6.39 1.15
N MET A 307 -11.40 5.18 0.64
CA MET A 307 -10.42 4.24 1.16
C MET A 307 -9.42 3.84 0.07
N TYR A 308 -8.14 3.93 0.37
CA TYR A 308 -7.07 3.45 -0.48
C TYR A 308 -6.16 2.51 0.32
N ALA A 309 -6.31 1.22 0.14
CA ALA A 309 -5.72 0.20 1.00
C ALA A 309 -6.17 0.38 2.47
N ASP A 310 -5.26 0.71 3.35
CA ASP A 310 -5.46 0.97 4.77
C ASP A 310 -5.71 2.46 5.10
N ASP A 311 -5.47 3.37 4.15
CA ASP A 311 -5.71 4.81 4.32
C ASP A 311 -7.20 5.13 4.13
N LEU A 312 -7.94 5.29 5.23
CA LEU A 312 -9.37 5.64 5.23
C LEU A 312 -9.55 7.13 5.55
N LEU A 313 -10.27 7.85 4.68
CA LEU A 313 -10.67 9.24 4.87
C LEU A 313 -12.18 9.35 4.91
N LEU A 314 -12.72 9.89 6.00
CA LEU A 314 -14.15 10.16 6.21
C LEU A 314 -14.47 11.62 5.88
N LEU A 315 -15.65 11.88 5.30
CA LEU A 315 -16.13 13.21 4.93
C LEU A 315 -17.54 13.42 5.48
N ALA A 316 -17.73 14.45 6.30
CA ALA A 316 -19.01 14.76 6.89
C ALA A 316 -19.27 16.27 6.98
N LEU A 317 -20.53 16.67 6.88
CA LEU A 317 -20.93 18.07 7.02
C LEU A 317 -21.09 18.48 8.48
N THR A 318 -21.51 17.55 9.34
CA THR A 318 -21.72 17.79 10.77
C THR A 318 -20.75 16.98 11.62
N LEU A 319 -20.46 17.45 12.84
CA LEU A 319 -19.63 16.71 13.81
C LEU A 319 -20.35 15.44 14.28
N LYS A 320 -21.68 15.48 14.39
CA LYS A 320 -22.49 14.32 14.79
C LYS A 320 -22.36 13.18 13.78
N ASP A 321 -22.47 13.49 12.49
CA ASP A 321 -22.28 12.48 11.44
C ASP A 321 -20.85 11.94 11.43
N LEU A 322 -19.84 12.84 11.59
CA LEU A 322 -18.45 12.42 11.64
C LEU A 322 -18.18 11.45 12.81
N GLN A 323 -18.71 11.77 14.02
CA GLN A 323 -18.59 10.88 15.19
C GLN A 323 -19.29 9.53 14.94
N LEU A 324 -20.48 9.54 14.37
CA LEU A 324 -21.20 8.31 14.04
C LEU A 324 -20.38 7.43 13.07
N MET A 325 -19.81 8.03 12.04
CA MET A 325 -18.97 7.31 11.06
C MET A 325 -17.70 6.75 11.71
N VAL A 326 -17.06 7.50 12.61
CA VAL A 326 -15.89 7.04 13.37
C VAL A 326 -16.26 5.85 14.27
N ASN A 327 -17.44 5.89 14.93
CA ASN A 327 -17.92 4.78 15.75
C ASN A 327 -18.15 3.52 14.88
N ILE A 328 -18.80 3.66 13.72
CA ILE A 328 -19.00 2.56 12.77
C ILE A 328 -17.63 1.95 12.36
N CYS A 329 -16.64 2.80 12.06
CA CYS A 329 -15.31 2.30 11.71
C CYS A 329 -14.69 1.50 12.86
N SER A 330 -14.78 2.00 14.11
CA SER A 330 -14.23 1.31 15.28
C SER A 330 -14.92 -0.04 15.52
N GLU A 331 -16.25 -0.08 15.48
CA GLU A 331 -17.03 -1.31 15.63
C GLU A 331 -16.72 -2.36 14.55
N GLU A 332 -16.65 -1.93 13.27
CA GLU A 332 -16.34 -2.84 12.17
C GLU A 332 -14.89 -3.33 12.21
N LEU A 333 -13.94 -2.48 12.65
CA LEU A 333 -12.55 -2.88 12.86
C LEU A 333 -12.43 -3.90 14.01
N GLU A 334 -13.13 -3.68 15.12
CA GLU A 334 -13.16 -4.64 16.23
C GLU A 334 -13.73 -6.00 15.80
N LYS A 335 -14.76 -6.04 14.95
CA LYS A 335 -15.31 -7.29 14.40
C LYS A 335 -14.32 -8.11 13.60
N ILE A 336 -13.28 -7.48 13.06
CA ILE A 336 -12.22 -8.16 12.31
C ILE A 336 -10.89 -8.21 13.07
N ASP A 337 -10.92 -8.10 14.40
CA ASP A 337 -9.73 -8.09 15.27
C ASP A 337 -8.67 -7.07 14.84
N MET A 338 -9.11 -5.88 14.36
CA MET A 338 -8.23 -4.76 14.04
C MET A 338 -8.47 -3.57 14.97
N ARG A 339 -7.46 -2.70 15.08
CA ARG A 339 -7.53 -1.51 15.95
C ARG A 339 -7.18 -0.26 15.17
N SER A 340 -7.98 0.78 15.36
CA SER A 340 -7.66 2.14 14.93
C SER A 340 -6.69 2.81 15.91
N ASN A 341 -5.88 3.74 15.42
CA ASN A 341 -4.91 4.48 16.23
C ASN A 341 -5.32 5.95 16.32
N ALA A 342 -5.95 6.34 17.42
CA ALA A 342 -6.39 7.72 17.63
C ALA A 342 -5.23 8.75 17.56
N LYS A 343 -4.03 8.41 18.04
CA LYS A 343 -2.86 9.31 18.04
C LYS A 343 -2.30 9.58 16.64
N LYS A 344 -2.50 8.66 15.70
CA LYS A 344 -2.08 8.82 14.29
C LYS A 344 -3.22 9.24 13.38
N SER A 345 -4.46 9.09 13.83
CA SER A 345 -5.64 9.63 13.17
C SER A 345 -5.68 11.15 13.34
N ALA A 346 -6.28 11.87 12.40
CA ALA A 346 -6.35 13.32 12.43
C ALA A 346 -7.66 13.83 11.84
N CYS A 347 -8.24 14.86 12.45
CA CYS A 347 -9.40 15.59 11.95
C CYS A 347 -9.00 16.95 11.38
N MET A 348 -9.73 17.42 10.37
CA MET A 348 -9.54 18.72 9.74
C MET A 348 -10.89 19.28 9.29
N ARG A 349 -11.08 20.60 9.39
CA ARG A 349 -12.23 21.30 8.80
C ARG A 349 -11.80 22.18 7.64
N VAL A 350 -12.57 22.14 6.56
CA VAL A 350 -12.43 23.00 5.38
C VAL A 350 -13.71 23.82 5.22
N GLY A 351 -13.58 25.10 4.87
CA GLY A 351 -14.68 26.04 4.68
C GLY A 351 -14.51 27.31 5.50
N ASP A 352 -15.48 28.22 5.48
CA ASP A 352 -15.36 29.54 6.11
C ASP A 352 -15.08 29.49 7.63
N ARG A 353 -15.56 28.42 8.28
CA ARG A 353 -15.37 28.22 9.72
C ARG A 353 -14.21 27.27 10.05
N PHE A 354 -13.19 27.16 9.18
CA PHE A 354 -12.05 26.25 9.38
C PHE A 354 -11.23 26.55 10.64
N HIS A 355 -11.23 27.80 11.13
CA HIS A 355 -10.50 28.27 12.32
C HIS A 355 -11.28 28.14 13.63
N VAL A 356 -12.56 27.76 13.58
CA VAL A 356 -13.41 27.68 14.78
C VAL A 356 -13.05 26.44 15.59
N LYS A 357 -12.86 26.60 16.91
CA LYS A 357 -12.65 25.47 17.83
C LYS A 357 -13.86 24.53 17.81
N LEU A 358 -13.60 23.25 17.69
CA LEU A 358 -14.61 22.20 17.55
C LEU A 358 -14.63 21.28 18.77
N ALA A 359 -15.74 20.59 18.97
CA ALA A 359 -15.81 19.50 19.92
C ALA A 359 -14.92 18.34 19.45
N ASP A 360 -14.38 17.59 20.40
CA ASP A 360 -13.53 16.46 20.13
C ASP A 360 -14.31 15.34 19.43
N ILE A 361 -13.66 14.69 18.48
CA ILE A 361 -14.11 13.43 17.88
C ILE A 361 -13.32 12.31 18.58
N LEU A 362 -14.01 11.27 19.01
CA LEU A 362 -13.43 10.23 19.85
C LEU A 362 -13.34 8.89 19.11
N ILE A 363 -12.22 8.20 19.26
CA ILE A 363 -12.04 6.78 18.95
C ILE A 363 -11.86 6.06 20.29
N ASN A 364 -12.78 5.15 20.65
CA ASN A 364 -12.71 4.37 21.89
C ASN A 364 -12.35 5.27 23.09
N GLN A 365 -13.10 6.36 23.28
CA GLN A 365 -12.94 7.40 24.31
C GLN A 365 -11.65 8.22 24.23
N THR A 366 -10.80 8.00 23.24
CA THR A 366 -9.58 8.76 23.03
C THR A 366 -9.81 9.84 21.96
N PRO A 367 -9.53 11.12 22.25
CA PRO A 367 -9.74 12.20 21.30
C PRO A 367 -8.78 12.12 20.11
N ILE A 368 -9.33 12.36 18.91
CA ILE A 368 -8.56 12.53 17.69
C ILE A 368 -8.15 14.01 17.59
N PRO A 369 -6.86 14.32 17.33
CA PRO A 369 -6.43 15.70 17.21
C PRO A 369 -7.03 16.41 16.00
N TRP A 370 -7.49 17.66 16.19
CA TRP A 370 -7.81 18.57 15.10
C TRP A 370 -6.53 19.21 14.59
N CYS A 371 -6.22 19.02 13.31
CA CYS A 371 -5.00 19.48 12.66
C CYS A 371 -5.30 20.47 11.54
N HIS A 372 -4.36 21.39 11.32
CA HIS A 372 -4.39 22.27 10.16
C HIS A 372 -3.94 21.58 8.89
N GLU A 373 -3.13 20.54 9.01
CA GLU A 373 -2.59 19.74 7.90
C GLU A 373 -2.81 18.25 8.14
N ILE A 374 -3.22 17.53 7.10
CA ILE A 374 -3.35 16.06 7.10
C ILE A 374 -2.61 15.48 5.89
N SER A 375 -1.76 14.49 6.12
CA SER A 375 -1.15 13.73 5.03
C SER A 375 -2.11 12.65 4.53
N TYR A 376 -2.45 12.68 3.24
CA TYR A 376 -3.30 11.67 2.61
C TYR A 376 -2.76 11.30 1.23
N LEU A 377 -2.53 10.02 0.99
CA LEU A 377 -2.03 9.44 -0.28
C LEU A 377 -0.87 10.24 -0.92
N GLY A 378 0.12 10.60 -0.10
CA GLY A 378 1.34 11.28 -0.56
C GLY A 378 1.20 12.79 -0.83
N LEU A 379 0.05 13.38 -0.52
CA LEU A 379 -0.18 14.83 -0.50
C LEU A 379 -0.45 15.31 0.93
N VAL A 380 -0.12 16.56 1.20
CA VAL A 380 -0.49 17.25 2.44
C VAL A 380 -1.66 18.16 2.15
N LEU A 381 -2.83 17.79 2.69
CA LEU A 381 -4.06 18.58 2.67
C LEU A 381 -3.92 19.70 3.71
N VAL A 382 -4.37 20.89 3.39
CA VAL A 382 -4.27 22.07 4.28
C VAL A 382 -5.65 22.71 4.46
N ALA A 383 -6.04 22.91 5.71
CA ALA A 383 -7.27 23.56 6.09
C ALA A 383 -7.31 25.03 5.63
N GLY A 384 -8.48 25.50 5.22
CA GLY A 384 -8.70 26.87 4.78
C GLY A 384 -10.13 27.07 4.32
N ARG A 385 -10.45 28.27 3.79
CA ARG A 385 -11.76 28.52 3.15
C ARG A 385 -12.01 27.63 1.95
N LYS A 386 -10.92 27.10 1.34
CA LYS A 386 -10.92 26.07 0.30
C LYS A 386 -9.96 24.96 0.74
N LEU A 387 -10.10 23.78 0.17
CA LEU A 387 -9.10 22.73 0.34
C LEU A 387 -7.82 23.15 -0.39
N ASN A 388 -6.74 23.25 0.36
CA ASN A 388 -5.43 23.62 -0.16
C ASN A 388 -4.46 22.43 -0.05
N TYR A 389 -3.31 22.55 -0.74
CA TYR A 389 -2.29 21.51 -0.76
C TYR A 389 -0.92 22.14 -0.45
N SER A 390 -0.17 21.50 0.43
CA SER A 390 1.21 21.89 0.73
C SER A 390 2.18 21.00 -0.04
N PHE A 391 3.13 21.63 -0.73
CA PHE A 391 4.15 20.96 -1.55
C PHE A 391 5.55 21.00 -0.92
N HIS A 392 5.70 21.46 0.33
CA HIS A 392 7.01 21.62 0.95
C HIS A 392 7.78 20.29 1.05
N ILE A 393 7.12 19.21 1.48
CA ILE A 393 7.73 17.87 1.56
C ILE A 393 8.12 17.36 0.17
N LYS A 394 7.26 17.55 -0.83
CA LYS A 394 7.56 17.13 -2.22
C LYS A 394 8.75 17.88 -2.79
N LYS A 395 8.80 19.19 -2.60
CA LYS A 395 9.94 20.02 -3.03
C LYS A 395 11.23 19.57 -2.36
N ALA A 396 11.22 19.34 -1.07
CA ALA A 396 12.39 18.83 -0.32
C ALA A 396 12.86 17.47 -0.87
N LYS A 397 11.93 16.52 -1.09
CA LYS A 397 12.25 15.22 -1.70
C LYS A 397 12.79 15.36 -3.13
N TYR A 398 12.21 16.24 -3.93
CA TYR A 398 12.67 16.51 -5.30
C TYR A 398 14.10 17.04 -5.29
N PHE A 399 14.40 18.09 -4.52
CA PHE A 399 15.76 18.62 -4.43
C PHE A 399 16.77 17.62 -3.85
N GLY A 400 16.35 16.82 -2.86
CA GLY A 400 17.17 15.72 -2.34
C GLY A 400 17.53 14.69 -3.41
N ALA A 401 16.56 14.28 -4.23
CA ALA A 401 16.78 13.38 -5.36
C ALA A 401 17.69 14.01 -6.43
N VAL A 402 17.43 15.26 -6.80
CA VAL A 402 18.26 16.03 -7.75
C VAL A 402 19.70 16.10 -7.27
N ASN A 403 19.93 16.49 -6.02
CA ASN A 403 21.28 16.59 -5.45
C ASN A 403 21.97 15.22 -5.36
N SER A 404 21.23 14.17 -5.05
CA SER A 404 21.77 12.80 -5.04
C SER A 404 22.20 12.33 -6.43
N VAL A 405 21.44 12.66 -7.47
CA VAL A 405 21.82 12.33 -8.86
C VAL A 405 23.05 13.15 -9.28
N LEU A 406 23.03 14.48 -9.06
CA LEU A 406 24.15 15.35 -9.41
C LEU A 406 25.43 14.97 -8.66
N GLY A 407 25.34 14.64 -7.36
CA GLY A 407 26.50 14.21 -6.57
C GLY A 407 27.12 12.89 -7.04
N LYS A 408 26.32 11.99 -7.65
CA LYS A 408 26.83 10.72 -8.22
C LYS A 408 27.39 10.86 -9.62
N ILE A 409 26.84 11.77 -10.42
CA ILE A 409 27.28 12.00 -11.79
C ILE A 409 28.60 12.81 -11.80
N GLY A 410 28.86 13.62 -10.79
CA GLY A 410 30.04 14.45 -10.65
C GLY A 410 30.16 15.45 -11.80
N THR A 411 31.31 15.46 -12.49
CA THR A 411 31.68 16.35 -13.60
C THR A 411 31.20 15.87 -14.98
N CYS A 412 30.17 14.99 -15.04
CA CYS A 412 29.65 14.51 -16.32
C CYS A 412 29.12 15.68 -17.17
N ASN A 413 29.74 15.93 -18.32
CA ASN A 413 29.36 17.00 -19.23
C ASN A 413 28.22 16.63 -20.19
N ASN A 414 27.67 15.42 -20.11
CA ASN A 414 26.57 15.01 -20.97
C ASN A 414 25.21 15.46 -20.39
N ALA A 415 24.77 16.66 -20.81
CA ALA A 415 23.48 17.22 -20.38
C ALA A 415 22.29 16.31 -20.69
N GLY A 416 22.30 15.63 -21.84
CA GLY A 416 21.22 14.70 -22.23
C GLY A 416 21.07 13.54 -21.26
N LEU A 417 22.17 12.92 -20.83
CA LEU A 417 22.17 11.85 -19.83
C LEU A 417 21.65 12.36 -18.49
N VAL A 418 22.12 13.51 -18.04
CA VAL A 418 21.67 14.13 -16.78
C VAL A 418 20.16 14.39 -16.82
N LEU A 419 19.65 14.99 -17.88
CA LEU A 419 18.22 15.30 -18.04
C LEU A 419 17.38 14.03 -18.11
N SER A 420 17.85 12.97 -18.79
CA SER A 420 17.17 11.66 -18.81
C SER A 420 17.04 11.06 -17.41
N LEU A 421 18.10 11.11 -16.60
CA LEU A 421 18.07 10.66 -15.21
C LEU A 421 17.12 11.52 -14.36
N MET A 422 17.13 12.83 -14.57
CA MET A 422 16.22 13.74 -13.87
C MET A 422 14.76 13.46 -14.23
N ALA A 423 14.44 13.30 -15.51
CA ALA A 423 13.10 12.98 -15.98
C ALA A 423 12.60 11.65 -15.40
N SER A 424 13.47 10.63 -15.35
CA SER A 424 13.07 9.29 -14.89
C SER A 424 13.04 9.14 -13.36
N LYS A 425 13.88 9.87 -12.61
CA LYS A 425 14.06 9.67 -11.16
C LYS A 425 13.55 10.81 -10.28
N CYS A 426 13.62 12.05 -10.76
CA CYS A 426 13.30 13.23 -9.96
C CYS A 426 11.93 13.82 -10.33
N SER A 427 11.65 14.05 -11.61
CA SER A 427 10.40 14.68 -12.07
C SER A 427 9.13 13.99 -11.58
N PRO A 428 9.04 12.64 -11.51
CA PRO A 428 7.85 11.97 -11.00
C PRO A 428 7.55 12.30 -9.53
N ILE A 429 8.56 12.69 -8.74
CA ILE A 429 8.36 13.07 -7.32
C ILE A 429 7.55 14.37 -7.24
N LEU A 430 7.87 15.33 -8.09
CA LEU A 430 7.20 16.63 -8.11
C LEU A 430 5.84 16.56 -8.81
N ALA A 431 5.76 15.83 -9.93
CA ALA A 431 4.58 15.71 -10.76
C ALA A 431 3.47 14.82 -10.17
N TYR A 432 3.78 13.99 -9.16
CA TYR A 432 2.86 13.02 -8.59
C TYR A 432 1.52 13.62 -8.18
N ASN A 433 0.42 13.12 -8.74
CA ASN A 433 -0.99 13.51 -8.50
C ASN A 433 -1.33 14.98 -8.87
N LEU A 434 -0.46 15.74 -9.56
CA LEU A 434 -0.78 17.11 -9.96
C LEU A 434 -1.95 17.17 -10.94
N GLU A 435 -2.10 16.15 -11.77
CA GLU A 435 -3.17 16.03 -12.77
C GLU A 435 -4.58 15.99 -12.18
N ALA A 436 -4.68 15.64 -10.89
CA ALA A 436 -5.96 15.53 -10.19
C ALA A 436 -6.35 16.80 -9.42
N LEU A 437 -5.48 17.82 -9.38
CA LEU A 437 -5.65 18.98 -8.50
C LEU A 437 -5.94 20.25 -9.27
N SER A 438 -6.93 21.02 -8.78
CA SER A 438 -7.22 22.37 -9.27
C SER A 438 -6.38 23.40 -8.52
N LEU A 439 -5.11 23.57 -8.95
CA LEU A 439 -4.15 24.43 -8.25
C LEU A 439 -4.25 25.91 -8.70
N PRO A 440 -4.05 26.88 -7.78
CA PRO A 440 -3.91 28.28 -8.13
C PRO A 440 -2.74 28.53 -9.08
N LYS A 441 -2.85 29.50 -9.99
CA LYS A 441 -1.78 29.87 -10.93
C LYS A 441 -0.46 30.19 -10.23
N SER A 442 -0.50 30.84 -9.06
CA SER A 442 0.70 31.11 -8.25
C SER A 442 1.42 29.85 -7.80
N THR A 443 0.69 28.85 -7.31
CA THR A 443 1.26 27.56 -6.91
C THR A 443 1.86 26.81 -8.10
N LEU A 444 1.17 26.81 -9.24
CA LEU A 444 1.65 26.20 -10.49
C LEU A 444 2.94 26.88 -10.96
N SER A 445 2.97 28.22 -11.01
CA SER A 445 4.17 28.98 -11.36
C SER A 445 5.35 28.68 -10.46
N HIS A 446 5.09 28.52 -9.15
CA HIS A 446 6.15 28.15 -8.20
C HIS A 446 6.65 26.73 -8.43
N LEU A 447 5.78 25.76 -8.70
CA LEU A 447 6.19 24.38 -9.03
C LEU A 447 6.97 24.31 -10.35
N CYS A 448 6.57 25.10 -11.37
CA CYS A 448 7.32 25.24 -12.60
C CYS A 448 8.72 25.82 -12.36
N TYR A 449 8.84 26.83 -11.51
CA TYR A 449 10.14 27.38 -11.13
C TYR A 449 11.02 26.32 -10.46
N VAL A 450 10.48 25.55 -9.49
CA VAL A 450 11.20 24.45 -8.83
C VAL A 450 11.66 23.39 -9.84
N TYR A 451 10.80 23.03 -10.79
CA TYR A 451 11.13 22.09 -11.86
C TYR A 451 12.24 22.62 -12.77
N SER A 452 12.16 23.89 -13.16
CA SER A 452 13.12 24.54 -14.05
C SER A 452 14.47 24.84 -13.41
N ALA A 453 14.57 24.84 -12.07
CA ALA A 453 15.81 25.13 -11.36
C ALA A 453 16.98 24.21 -11.73
N ILE A 454 16.69 22.98 -12.19
CA ILE A 454 17.73 22.06 -12.64
C ILE A 454 18.33 22.48 -13.97
N TYR A 455 17.50 23.01 -14.89
CA TYR A 455 17.96 23.53 -16.18
C TYR A 455 18.84 24.75 -15.95
N SER A 456 18.44 25.65 -15.03
CA SER A 456 19.28 26.79 -14.63
C SER A 456 20.66 26.34 -14.12
N LYS A 457 20.70 25.28 -13.32
CA LYS A 457 21.97 24.74 -12.79
C LYS A 457 22.82 24.06 -13.88
N LEU A 458 22.21 23.32 -14.80
CA LEU A 458 22.89 22.60 -15.88
C LEU A 458 23.45 23.58 -16.94
N PHE A 459 22.62 24.53 -17.37
CA PHE A 459 22.97 25.44 -18.46
C PHE A 459 23.55 26.78 -17.96
N LYS A 460 23.71 26.91 -16.62
CA LYS A 460 24.31 28.11 -15.98
C LYS A 460 23.61 29.42 -16.39
N THR A 461 22.30 29.40 -16.55
CA THR A 461 21.46 30.54 -16.93
C THR A 461 20.22 30.63 -16.09
N PHE A 462 19.73 31.85 -15.83
CA PHE A 462 18.45 32.12 -15.17
C PHE A 462 17.41 32.70 -16.16
N ASP A 463 17.81 32.87 -17.43
CA ASP A 463 16.89 33.35 -18.47
C ASP A 463 15.84 32.28 -18.77
N LYS A 464 14.57 32.63 -18.52
CA LYS A 464 13.43 31.74 -18.71
C LYS A 464 13.22 31.34 -20.17
N THR A 465 13.56 32.24 -21.11
CA THR A 465 13.43 31.99 -22.55
C THR A 465 14.44 30.94 -23.00
N ILE A 466 15.69 31.09 -22.57
CA ILE A 466 16.75 30.11 -22.86
C ILE A 466 16.40 28.75 -22.22
N ILE A 467 15.94 28.73 -20.96
CA ILE A 467 15.52 27.50 -20.29
C ILE A 467 14.40 26.80 -21.05
N ALA A 468 13.39 27.55 -21.51
CA ALA A 468 12.27 26.99 -22.29
C ALA A 468 12.76 26.42 -23.64
N GLN A 469 13.67 27.09 -24.31
CA GLN A 469 14.28 26.58 -25.53
C GLN A 469 15.11 25.31 -25.28
N CYS A 470 15.89 25.28 -24.20
CA CYS A 470 16.61 24.05 -23.79
C CYS A 470 15.64 22.91 -23.52
N GLN A 471 14.55 23.14 -22.78
CA GLN A 471 13.53 22.12 -22.52
C GLN A 471 12.97 21.56 -23.82
N LEU A 472 12.61 22.43 -24.76
CA LEU A 472 12.07 22.04 -26.07
C LEU A 472 13.07 21.22 -26.87
N GLN A 473 14.34 21.68 -26.98
CA GLN A 473 15.39 21.00 -27.74
C GLN A 473 15.74 19.60 -27.21
N PHE A 474 15.67 19.40 -25.88
CA PHE A 474 15.85 18.09 -25.25
C PHE A 474 14.59 17.25 -25.17
N GLY A 475 13.45 17.72 -25.71
CA GLY A 475 12.18 17.01 -25.71
C GLY A 475 11.48 16.93 -24.33
N TYR A 476 11.79 17.83 -23.40
CA TYR A 476 11.16 17.90 -22.10
C TYR A 476 10.16 19.05 -22.04
N LEU A 477 8.91 18.72 -21.71
CA LEU A 477 7.86 19.72 -21.58
C LEU A 477 7.90 20.41 -20.20
N PRO A 478 7.39 21.61 -20.08
CA PRO A 478 7.14 22.25 -18.78
C PRO A 478 6.28 21.35 -17.89
N LEU A 479 6.34 21.52 -16.56
CA LEU A 479 5.57 20.73 -15.62
C LEU A 479 4.06 20.92 -15.77
N VAL A 480 3.63 22.06 -16.33
CA VAL A 480 2.23 22.46 -16.52
C VAL A 480 2.06 22.95 -17.96
N PHE A 481 1.00 22.47 -18.60
CA PHE A 481 0.53 22.87 -19.94
C PHE A 481 -0.53 23.95 -19.86
#